data_fb4e9a6624a46bf24de600e18fbdc2ef
#
_entry.id   fb4e9a6624a46bf24de600e18fbdc2ef
#
_cell.length_a   1.000
_cell.length_b   1.000
_cell.length_c   1.000
_cell.angle_alpha   90.00
_cell.angle_beta   90.00
_cell.angle_gamma   90.00
#
_symmetry.space_group_name_H-M   'P 1'
#
loop_
_entity.id
_entity.type
_entity.pdbx_description
1 polymer ?
#
loop_
_entity_poly.entity_id
_entity_poly.type
_entity_poly.pdbx_seq_one_letter_code
_entity_poly.pdbx_strand_id
1 'polypeptide(L)'
;MPLTGRRALLGGLLTGAALSASSPALAKLFAVGKRNAETFALANGLQVIVLPSRRAPIVTQVVVYKVGSADETFGHTGAAHFLEHMMFKGTDQVPAGEFSRIVSRNGGRDNAYTTFDSTGYHQTIAAEQLELVMRMEADRMTNVHITEREIVPERQVILEERRMRTDNVPASLLDEAVRERLYGLHKPYAMPVIGYADDIRGLGVEDLAGFYRRHYAPNNAILIVAGDTTTDRVRELTDRYYGPIARREIGPRLRPAQGGSDLPQKVIRADARVAEPRWSRLWLAPSYRVGETKYAYALQVLARLFGGS
;
A
#
# COMPACT_ATOMS: atom_id res chain seq x y z
N MET A 1 6.05 21.30 63.44
CA MET A 1 4.93 20.35 63.55
C MET A 1 4.85 19.57 62.25
N PRO A 2 5.16 18.31 62.23
CA PRO A 2 5.04 17.48 61.02
C PRO A 2 3.73 16.71 61.02
N LEU A 3 3.02 16.76 59.93
CA LEU A 3 1.82 15.96 59.65
C LEU A 3 2.24 14.72 58.82
N THR A 4 2.35 13.60 59.47
CA THR A 4 2.51 12.29 58.88
C THR A 4 1.16 11.78 58.37
N GLY A 5 1.05 11.61 57.04
CA GLY A 5 -0.07 10.94 56.39
C GLY A 5 0.39 9.62 55.79
N ARG A 6 0.17 8.51 56.45
CA ARG A 6 0.35 7.17 55.95
C ARG A 6 -0.68 6.89 54.87
N ARG A 7 -0.26 6.69 53.64
CA ARG A 7 -1.07 6.03 52.60
C ARG A 7 -0.72 4.55 52.55
N ALA A 8 -1.69 3.74 52.91
CA ALA A 8 -1.64 2.29 52.82
C ALA A 8 -1.54 1.88 51.34
N LEU A 9 -0.51 1.12 51.01
CA LEU A 9 -0.39 0.36 49.77
C LEU A 9 -1.35 -0.84 49.84
N LEU A 10 -2.45 -0.80 49.14
CA LEU A 10 -3.24 -1.98 48.82
C LEU A 10 -2.54 -2.74 47.69
N GLY A 11 -1.76 -3.73 48.09
CA GLY A 11 -1.23 -4.77 47.23
C GLY A 11 -2.36 -5.69 46.78
N GLY A 12 -2.93 -5.44 45.61
CA GLY A 12 -3.80 -6.40 44.96
C GLY A 12 -2.96 -7.47 44.28
N LEU A 13 -2.85 -8.64 44.86
CA LEU A 13 -2.41 -9.85 44.18
C LEU A 13 -3.42 -10.20 43.09
N LEU A 14 -3.09 -9.88 41.84
CA LEU A 14 -3.72 -10.49 40.69
C LEU A 14 -3.18 -11.91 40.53
N THR A 15 -3.85 -12.86 41.17
CA THR A 15 -3.71 -14.28 40.86
C THR A 15 -4.16 -14.49 39.41
N GLY A 16 -3.18 -14.65 38.53
CA GLY A 16 -3.42 -15.05 37.15
C GLY A 16 -4.04 -16.45 37.14
N ALA A 17 -5.37 -16.52 37.01
CA ALA A 17 -6.02 -17.74 36.61
C ALA A 17 -5.63 -17.97 35.14
N ALA A 18 -4.73 -18.92 34.92
CA ALA A 18 -4.44 -19.47 33.61
C ALA A 18 -5.75 -20.09 33.08
N LEU A 19 -6.44 -19.37 32.18
CA LEU A 19 -7.53 -19.93 31.36
C LEU A 19 -6.90 -20.83 30.29
N SER A 20 -6.44 -21.99 30.72
CA SER A 20 -6.14 -23.12 29.86
C SER A 20 -7.43 -23.98 29.73
N ALA A 21 -8.39 -23.47 29.02
CA ALA A 21 -9.46 -24.26 28.44
C ALA A 21 -9.85 -23.59 27.12
N SER A 22 -9.10 -23.88 26.08
CA SER A 22 -9.55 -23.68 24.73
C SER A 22 -10.78 -24.56 24.51
N SER A 23 -11.97 -24.01 24.79
CA SER A 23 -13.22 -24.67 24.41
C SER A 23 -13.15 -24.99 22.92
N PRO A 24 -13.34 -26.25 22.50
CA PRO A 24 -13.33 -26.61 21.08
C PRO A 24 -14.40 -25.84 20.28
N ALA A 25 -15.38 -25.25 20.94
CA ALA A 25 -16.37 -24.34 20.34
C ALA A 25 -15.75 -22.97 20.00
N LEU A 26 -14.89 -22.39 20.86
CA LEU A 26 -14.16 -21.15 20.55
C LEU A 26 -13.15 -21.37 19.42
N ALA A 27 -12.44 -22.49 19.42
CA ALA A 27 -11.51 -22.82 18.33
C ALA A 27 -12.24 -22.97 16.97
N LYS A 28 -13.51 -23.47 16.96
CA LYS A 28 -14.34 -23.51 15.76
C LYS A 28 -14.84 -22.13 15.31
N LEU A 29 -15.08 -21.19 16.24
CA LEU A 29 -15.47 -19.80 15.89
C LEU A 29 -14.30 -19.03 15.26
N PHE A 30 -13.06 -19.35 15.65
CA PHE A 30 -11.83 -18.75 15.10
C PHE A 30 -11.11 -19.63 14.09
N ALA A 31 -11.68 -20.79 13.72
CA ALA A 31 -11.24 -21.52 12.55
C ALA A 31 -11.60 -20.70 11.33
N VAL A 32 -10.75 -19.72 11.01
CA VAL A 32 -10.64 -19.18 9.66
C VAL A 32 -10.38 -20.41 8.79
N GLY A 33 -11.41 -20.88 8.07
CA GLY A 33 -11.30 -22.07 7.25
C GLY A 33 -10.03 -21.96 6.42
N LYS A 34 -9.26 -23.06 6.34
CA LYS A 34 -8.05 -23.11 5.50
C LYS A 34 -8.42 -22.52 4.14
N ARG A 35 -8.05 -21.29 3.89
CA ARG A 35 -8.16 -20.72 2.55
C ARG A 35 -7.12 -21.46 1.74
N ASN A 36 -7.56 -22.31 0.83
CA ASN A 36 -6.68 -23.01 -0.09
C ASN A 36 -6.18 -21.97 -1.11
N ALA A 37 -5.18 -21.19 -0.71
CA ALA A 37 -4.46 -20.35 -1.63
C ALA A 37 -3.54 -21.27 -2.46
N GLU A 38 -3.70 -21.23 -3.74
CA GLU A 38 -2.81 -21.92 -4.68
C GLU A 38 -1.85 -20.88 -5.27
N THR A 39 -0.58 -21.26 -5.40
CA THR A 39 0.45 -20.33 -5.86
C THR A 39 1.31 -20.98 -6.95
N PHE A 40 1.67 -20.18 -7.95
CA PHE A 40 2.63 -20.56 -8.97
C PHE A 40 3.38 -19.34 -9.50
N ALA A 41 4.39 -19.56 -10.32
CA ALA A 41 5.10 -18.48 -10.98
C ALA A 41 5.23 -18.79 -12.48
N LEU A 42 5.15 -17.75 -13.32
CA LEU A 42 5.43 -17.85 -14.74
C LEU A 42 6.95 -17.83 -14.99
N ALA A 43 7.38 -18.27 -16.18
CA ALA A 43 8.78 -18.27 -16.58
C ALA A 43 9.42 -16.86 -16.54
N ASN A 44 8.64 -15.81 -16.77
CA ASN A 44 9.09 -14.42 -16.68
C ASN A 44 9.18 -13.89 -15.25
N GLY A 45 8.84 -14.70 -14.23
CA GLY A 45 8.97 -14.37 -12.81
C GLY A 45 7.72 -13.75 -12.18
N LEU A 46 6.61 -13.58 -12.90
CA LEU A 46 5.35 -13.16 -12.31
C LEU A 46 4.86 -14.19 -11.28
N GLN A 47 4.67 -13.76 -10.05
CA GLN A 47 4.08 -14.58 -9.00
C GLN A 47 2.56 -14.50 -9.08
N VAL A 48 1.88 -15.65 -9.04
CA VAL A 48 0.42 -15.72 -9.11
C VAL A 48 -0.12 -16.41 -7.86
N ILE A 49 -1.14 -15.81 -7.26
CA ILE A 49 -1.85 -16.35 -6.10
C ILE A 49 -3.33 -16.46 -6.47
N VAL A 50 -3.89 -17.66 -6.36
CA VAL A 50 -5.30 -17.91 -6.64
C VAL A 50 -6.03 -18.29 -5.36
N LEU A 51 -7.16 -17.66 -5.11
CA LEU A 51 -8.03 -17.87 -3.94
C LEU A 51 -9.42 -18.21 -4.43
N PRO A 52 -9.70 -19.48 -4.86
CA PRO A 52 -10.98 -19.89 -5.37
C PRO A 52 -12.09 -19.74 -4.31
N SER A 53 -13.22 -19.15 -4.70
CA SER A 53 -14.39 -19.00 -3.83
C SER A 53 -15.67 -18.89 -4.64
N ARG A 54 -16.54 -19.89 -4.55
CA ARG A 54 -17.83 -19.97 -5.27
C ARG A 54 -19.01 -19.35 -4.52
N ARG A 55 -18.75 -18.43 -3.59
CA ARG A 55 -19.81 -17.80 -2.78
C ARG A 55 -20.69 -16.84 -3.57
N ALA A 56 -20.14 -16.24 -4.60
CA ALA A 56 -20.82 -15.32 -5.51
C ALA A 56 -20.14 -15.39 -6.88
N PRO A 57 -20.85 -15.15 -8.00
CA PRO A 57 -20.33 -15.23 -9.36
C PRO A 57 -19.48 -13.98 -9.72
N ILE A 58 -18.54 -13.64 -8.86
CA ILE A 58 -17.64 -12.50 -9.02
C ILE A 58 -16.19 -12.91 -8.79
N VAL A 59 -15.28 -12.18 -9.42
CA VAL A 59 -13.85 -12.26 -9.17
C VAL A 59 -13.29 -10.91 -8.84
N THR A 60 -12.25 -10.90 -8.02
CA THR A 60 -11.36 -9.74 -7.81
C THR A 60 -9.97 -10.11 -8.28
N GLN A 61 -9.46 -9.33 -9.23
CA GLN A 61 -8.07 -9.35 -9.64
C GLN A 61 -7.32 -8.21 -8.96
N VAL A 62 -6.10 -8.47 -8.51
CA VAL A 62 -5.19 -7.44 -7.97
C VAL A 62 -3.81 -7.68 -8.56
N VAL A 63 -3.22 -6.67 -9.20
CA VAL A 63 -1.80 -6.67 -9.54
C VAL A 63 -1.08 -5.75 -8.57
N VAL A 64 -0.12 -6.29 -7.84
CA VAL A 64 0.70 -5.55 -6.87
C VAL A 64 2.12 -5.47 -7.38
N TYR A 65 2.58 -4.29 -7.72
CA TYR A 65 4.00 -4.03 -7.99
C TYR A 65 4.74 -3.81 -6.68
N LYS A 66 5.91 -4.45 -6.54
CA LYS A 66 6.77 -4.36 -5.36
C LYS A 66 7.59 -3.07 -5.40
N VAL A 67 6.91 -1.94 -5.53
CA VAL A 67 7.48 -0.59 -5.61
C VAL A 67 6.47 0.42 -5.10
N GLY A 68 6.93 1.40 -4.35
CA GLY A 68 6.10 2.48 -3.81
C GLY A 68 6.94 3.71 -3.54
N SER A 69 6.42 4.65 -2.76
CA SER A 69 7.09 5.93 -2.52
C SER A 69 8.43 5.80 -1.80
N ALA A 70 8.66 4.73 -1.05
CA ALA A 70 9.95 4.50 -0.41
C ALA A 70 11.05 4.04 -1.38
N ASP A 71 10.74 3.84 -2.66
CA ASP A 71 11.69 3.56 -3.74
C ASP A 71 12.07 4.82 -4.54
N GLU A 72 11.50 5.96 -4.16
CA GLU A 72 11.78 7.27 -4.74
C GLU A 72 13.06 7.87 -4.17
N THR A 73 13.60 8.85 -4.90
CA THR A 73 14.72 9.67 -4.42
C THR A 73 14.21 11.06 -4.02
N PHE A 74 14.87 11.67 -3.05
CA PHE A 74 14.60 13.06 -2.70
C PHE A 74 14.78 13.97 -3.92
N GLY A 75 13.89 14.92 -4.12
CA GLY A 75 13.79 15.76 -5.31
C GLY A 75 12.87 15.18 -6.41
N HIS A 76 12.44 13.91 -6.27
CA HIS A 76 11.53 13.23 -7.19
C HIS A 76 10.41 12.52 -6.42
N THR A 77 10.01 13.06 -5.26
CA THR A 77 8.96 12.46 -4.43
C THR A 77 7.59 12.59 -5.09
N GLY A 78 6.75 11.58 -4.91
CA GLY A 78 5.44 11.49 -5.54
C GLY A 78 5.44 10.79 -6.90
N ALA A 79 6.61 10.35 -7.41
CA ALA A 79 6.69 9.67 -8.71
C ALA A 79 5.87 8.37 -8.76
N ALA A 80 5.86 7.58 -7.67
CA ALA A 80 5.06 6.36 -7.58
C ALA A 80 3.56 6.64 -7.63
N HIS A 81 3.09 7.63 -6.86
CA HIS A 81 1.69 8.04 -6.85
C HIS A 81 1.28 8.71 -8.17
N PHE A 82 2.13 9.56 -8.73
CA PHE A 82 1.88 10.15 -10.03
C PHE A 82 1.76 9.08 -11.12
N LEU A 83 2.66 8.08 -11.09
CA LEU A 83 2.58 6.96 -12.04
C LEU A 83 1.30 6.14 -11.85
N GLU A 84 0.80 5.96 -10.61
CA GLU A 84 -0.51 5.35 -10.35
C GLU A 84 -1.59 6.04 -11.18
N HIS A 85 -1.66 7.37 -11.15
CA HIS A 85 -2.60 8.17 -11.95
C HIS A 85 -2.37 7.99 -13.46
N MET A 86 -1.11 7.98 -13.90
CA MET A 86 -0.77 7.82 -15.32
C MET A 86 -1.19 6.45 -15.86
N MET A 87 -1.27 5.41 -15.03
CA MET A 87 -1.73 4.08 -15.45
C MET A 87 -3.19 4.08 -15.93
N PHE A 88 -3.96 5.14 -15.71
CA PHE A 88 -5.32 5.32 -16.24
C PHE A 88 -5.38 6.21 -17.49
N LYS A 89 -4.23 6.69 -17.98
CA LYS A 89 -4.15 7.59 -19.14
C LYS A 89 -4.08 6.86 -20.48
N GLY A 90 -4.20 5.53 -20.47
CA GLY A 90 -4.43 4.69 -21.63
C GLY A 90 -3.17 4.09 -22.24
N THR A 91 -3.45 3.23 -23.20
CA THR A 91 -2.53 2.52 -24.08
C THR A 91 -3.07 2.62 -25.53
N ASP A 92 -2.35 2.03 -26.49
CA ASP A 92 -2.87 1.92 -27.87
C ASP A 92 -4.13 1.06 -27.96
N GLN A 93 -4.30 0.08 -27.04
CA GLN A 93 -5.46 -0.83 -27.04
C GLN A 93 -6.64 -0.28 -26.22
N VAL A 94 -6.36 0.49 -25.17
CA VAL A 94 -7.36 1.02 -24.24
C VAL A 94 -7.12 2.51 -24.07
N PRO A 95 -7.86 3.39 -24.77
CA PRO A 95 -7.69 4.83 -24.66
C PRO A 95 -7.88 5.39 -23.27
N ALA A 96 -7.39 6.61 -23.04
CA ALA A 96 -7.49 7.29 -21.75
C ALA A 96 -8.93 7.33 -21.21
N GLY A 97 -9.10 6.91 -19.96
CA GLY A 97 -10.39 6.85 -19.25
C GLY A 97 -11.30 5.69 -19.67
N GLU A 98 -10.97 4.94 -20.74
CA GLU A 98 -11.79 3.81 -21.17
C GLU A 98 -11.63 2.57 -20.27
N PHE A 99 -10.50 2.41 -19.59
CA PHE A 99 -10.30 1.29 -18.68
C PHE A 99 -11.44 1.18 -17.66
N SER A 100 -11.64 2.21 -16.87
CA SER A 100 -12.70 2.27 -15.84
C SER A 100 -14.11 2.22 -16.44
N ARG A 101 -14.32 2.83 -17.63
CA ARG A 101 -15.60 2.75 -18.32
C ARG A 101 -15.92 1.33 -18.79
N ILE A 102 -14.95 0.60 -19.33
CA ILE A 102 -15.13 -0.80 -19.74
C ILE A 102 -15.46 -1.65 -18.53
N VAL A 103 -14.71 -1.52 -17.44
CA VAL A 103 -14.98 -2.24 -16.19
C VAL A 103 -16.41 -1.94 -15.68
N SER A 104 -16.76 -0.66 -15.60
CA SER A 104 -18.10 -0.24 -15.14
C SER A 104 -19.26 -0.73 -16.03
N ARG A 105 -19.11 -0.66 -17.38
CA ARG A 105 -20.12 -1.19 -18.32
C ARG A 105 -20.35 -2.68 -18.19
N ASN A 106 -19.35 -3.43 -17.68
CA ASN A 106 -19.45 -4.86 -17.39
C ASN A 106 -19.82 -5.11 -15.91
N GLY A 107 -20.43 -4.14 -15.22
CA GLY A 107 -20.91 -4.29 -13.84
C GLY A 107 -19.80 -4.37 -12.79
N GLY A 108 -18.57 -4.05 -13.15
CA GLY A 108 -17.42 -4.08 -12.26
C GLY A 108 -17.09 -2.71 -11.66
N ARG A 109 -16.06 -2.74 -10.84
CA ARG A 109 -15.41 -1.55 -10.28
C ARG A 109 -13.92 -1.76 -10.25
N ASP A 110 -13.15 -0.70 -10.44
CA ASP A 110 -11.71 -0.68 -10.36
C ASP A 110 -11.23 0.42 -9.42
N ASN A 111 -10.03 0.27 -8.92
CA ASN A 111 -9.33 1.29 -8.17
C ASN A 111 -7.84 0.96 -8.11
N ALA A 112 -7.05 1.88 -7.55
CA ALA A 112 -5.63 1.69 -7.30
C ALA A 112 -5.24 2.27 -5.93
N TYR A 113 -4.04 1.97 -5.49
CA TYR A 113 -3.44 2.55 -4.30
C TYR A 113 -1.92 2.54 -4.39
N THR A 114 -1.30 3.56 -3.83
CA THR A 114 0.14 3.62 -3.59
C THR A 114 0.42 3.66 -2.09
N THR A 115 1.39 2.85 -1.67
CA THR A 115 1.93 2.85 -0.31
C THR A 115 3.43 3.15 -0.35
N PHE A 116 4.10 3.09 0.79
CA PHE A 116 5.56 3.17 0.84
C PHE A 116 6.25 2.03 0.08
N ASP A 117 5.70 0.83 0.12
CA ASP A 117 6.37 -0.39 -0.34
C ASP A 117 5.74 -1.03 -1.57
N SER A 118 4.54 -0.62 -1.96
CA SER A 118 3.81 -1.23 -3.06
C SER A 118 2.84 -0.27 -3.72
N THR A 119 2.59 -0.52 -5.01
CA THR A 119 1.49 0.08 -5.78
C THR A 119 0.62 -1.03 -6.31
N GLY A 120 -0.69 -0.96 -6.07
CA GLY A 120 -1.63 -2.01 -6.44
C GLY A 120 -2.79 -1.49 -7.27
N TYR A 121 -3.22 -2.29 -8.23
CA TYR A 121 -4.37 -2.03 -9.11
C TYR A 121 -5.34 -3.19 -8.98
N HIS A 122 -6.60 -2.91 -8.77
CA HIS A 122 -7.58 -3.98 -8.58
C HIS A 122 -8.90 -3.73 -9.32
N GLN A 123 -9.50 -4.83 -9.76
CA GLN A 123 -10.81 -4.87 -10.39
C GLN A 123 -11.65 -5.94 -9.73
N THR A 124 -12.90 -5.60 -9.41
CA THR A 124 -13.90 -6.58 -9.02
C THR A 124 -15.01 -6.58 -10.07
N ILE A 125 -15.31 -7.75 -10.65
CA ILE A 125 -16.18 -7.88 -11.81
C ILE A 125 -16.87 -9.25 -11.81
N ALA A 126 -17.87 -9.45 -12.67
CA ALA A 126 -18.46 -10.77 -12.89
C ALA A 126 -17.39 -11.80 -13.32
N ALA A 127 -17.48 -13.02 -12.82
CA ALA A 127 -16.45 -14.06 -13.02
C ALA A 127 -16.16 -14.35 -14.50
N GLU A 128 -17.19 -14.26 -15.35
CA GLU A 128 -17.09 -14.43 -16.80
C GLU A 128 -16.25 -13.36 -17.49
N GLN A 129 -16.07 -12.19 -16.86
CA GLN A 129 -15.29 -11.06 -17.37
C GLN A 129 -13.82 -11.06 -16.89
N LEU A 130 -13.37 -12.11 -16.19
CA LEU A 130 -11.99 -12.19 -15.71
C LEU A 130 -10.99 -12.03 -16.85
N GLU A 131 -11.22 -12.66 -17.98
CA GLU A 131 -10.33 -12.58 -19.16
C GLU A 131 -10.18 -11.14 -19.66
N LEU A 132 -11.27 -10.38 -19.70
CA LEU A 132 -11.27 -8.98 -20.12
C LEU A 132 -10.32 -8.14 -19.24
N VAL A 133 -10.48 -8.22 -17.92
CA VAL A 133 -9.65 -7.40 -17.01
C VAL A 133 -8.20 -7.86 -16.97
N MET A 134 -7.93 -9.17 -17.11
CA MET A 134 -6.56 -9.70 -17.19
C MET A 134 -5.82 -9.20 -18.44
N ARG A 135 -6.51 -9.20 -19.59
CA ARG A 135 -5.95 -8.67 -20.83
C ARG A 135 -5.61 -7.18 -20.73
N MET A 136 -6.56 -6.38 -20.21
CA MET A 136 -6.38 -4.93 -20.07
C MET A 136 -5.27 -4.60 -19.06
N GLU A 137 -5.17 -5.34 -17.98
CA GLU A 137 -4.14 -5.17 -16.95
C GLU A 137 -2.75 -5.56 -17.47
N ALA A 138 -2.65 -6.67 -18.23
CA ALA A 138 -1.41 -7.09 -18.86
C ALA A 138 -0.92 -6.07 -19.91
N ASP A 139 -1.84 -5.47 -20.66
CA ASP A 139 -1.53 -4.42 -21.62
C ASP A 139 -0.94 -3.19 -20.94
N ARG A 140 -1.57 -2.67 -19.88
CA ARG A 140 -1.05 -1.50 -19.18
C ARG A 140 0.23 -1.77 -18.36
N MET A 141 0.59 -3.02 -18.10
CA MET A 141 1.88 -3.35 -17.50
C MET A 141 3.07 -2.94 -18.38
N THR A 142 2.87 -2.82 -19.70
CA THR A 142 3.95 -2.57 -20.67
C THR A 142 3.73 -1.39 -21.60
N ASN A 143 2.50 -0.95 -21.80
CA ASN A 143 2.13 -0.09 -22.92
C ASN A 143 1.48 1.25 -22.52
N VAL A 144 1.59 1.65 -21.25
CA VAL A 144 1.03 2.93 -20.78
C VAL A 144 1.67 4.12 -21.50
N HIS A 145 0.85 5.05 -21.96
CA HIS A 145 1.29 6.30 -22.53
C HIS A 145 1.69 7.28 -21.44
N ILE A 146 2.97 7.60 -21.38
CA ILE A 146 3.53 8.62 -20.49
C ILE A 146 4.02 9.77 -21.36
N THR A 147 3.16 10.75 -21.57
CA THR A 147 3.42 11.89 -22.44
C THR A 147 3.17 13.21 -21.72
N GLU A 148 3.83 14.28 -22.17
CA GLU A 148 3.63 15.62 -21.60
C GLU A 148 2.15 16.05 -21.66
N ARG A 149 1.46 15.67 -22.71
CA ARG A 149 0.03 15.93 -22.90
C ARG A 149 -0.83 15.41 -21.74
N GLU A 150 -0.50 14.22 -21.22
CA GLU A 150 -1.24 13.59 -20.12
C GLU A 150 -0.70 14.05 -18.74
N ILE A 151 0.60 14.30 -18.63
CA ILE A 151 1.25 14.72 -17.40
C ILE A 151 0.80 16.11 -16.95
N VAL A 152 0.73 17.08 -17.86
CA VAL A 152 0.44 18.48 -17.50
C VAL A 152 -0.91 18.63 -16.79
N PRO A 153 -2.03 18.13 -17.31
CA PRO A 153 -3.31 18.21 -16.61
C PRO A 153 -3.32 17.36 -15.33
N GLU A 154 -2.71 16.17 -15.34
CA GLU A 154 -2.73 15.28 -14.19
C GLU A 154 -1.90 15.80 -13.03
N ARG A 155 -0.81 16.49 -13.30
CA ARG A 155 -0.03 17.21 -12.27
C ARG A 155 -0.91 18.17 -11.46
N GLN A 156 -1.83 18.89 -12.11
CA GLN A 156 -2.75 19.79 -11.43
C GLN A 156 -3.75 19.03 -10.56
N VAL A 157 -4.22 17.87 -11.02
CA VAL A 157 -5.10 16.99 -10.23
C VAL A 157 -4.39 16.54 -8.95
N ILE A 158 -3.15 16.07 -9.07
CA ILE A 158 -2.36 15.57 -7.92
C ILE A 158 -2.02 16.73 -6.95
N LEU A 159 -1.65 17.90 -7.46
CA LEU A 159 -1.40 19.07 -6.61
C LEU A 159 -2.67 19.51 -5.86
N GLU A 160 -3.84 19.44 -6.50
CA GLU A 160 -5.10 19.72 -5.85
C GLU A 160 -5.47 18.64 -4.81
N GLU A 161 -5.22 17.37 -5.12
CA GLU A 161 -5.38 16.29 -4.15
C GLU A 161 -4.48 16.49 -2.93
N ARG A 162 -3.21 16.84 -3.14
CA ARG A 162 -2.29 17.17 -2.04
C ARG A 162 -2.82 18.34 -1.22
N ARG A 163 -3.30 19.37 -1.89
CA ARG A 163 -3.90 20.54 -1.21
C ARG A 163 -5.07 20.13 -0.34
N MET A 164 -5.98 19.30 -0.86
CA MET A 164 -7.16 18.85 -0.12
C MET A 164 -6.84 17.90 1.02
N ARG A 165 -5.90 16.97 0.83
CA ARG A 165 -5.62 15.91 1.81
C ARG A 165 -4.55 16.27 2.82
N THR A 166 -3.65 17.20 2.48
CA THR A 166 -2.47 17.52 3.29
C THR A 166 -2.40 19.00 3.63
N ASP A 167 -2.26 19.89 2.63
CA ASP A 167 -1.89 21.29 2.89
C ASP A 167 -3.01 22.05 3.60
N ASN A 168 -4.27 21.71 3.32
CA ASN A 168 -5.44 22.28 3.99
C ASN A 168 -5.83 21.54 5.29
N VAL A 169 -5.13 20.48 5.65
CA VAL A 169 -5.42 19.66 6.84
C VAL A 169 -4.28 19.79 7.86
N PRO A 170 -4.44 20.62 8.91
CA PRO A 170 -3.38 20.85 9.89
C PRO A 170 -2.81 19.58 10.53
N ALA A 171 -3.67 18.58 10.76
CA ALA A 171 -3.24 17.27 11.28
C ALA A 171 -2.29 16.55 10.33
N SER A 172 -2.57 16.54 9.02
CA SER A 172 -1.71 15.92 8.01
C SER A 172 -0.35 16.61 7.90
N LEU A 173 -0.32 17.93 7.98
CA LEU A 173 0.92 18.70 8.02
C LEU A 173 1.75 18.41 9.29
N LEU A 174 1.08 18.19 10.43
CA LEU A 174 1.76 17.76 11.65
C LEU A 174 2.31 16.34 11.49
N ASP A 175 1.54 15.44 10.89
CA ASP A 175 1.95 14.05 10.66
C ASP A 175 3.16 13.96 9.71
N GLU A 176 3.23 14.80 8.66
CA GLU A 176 4.43 14.91 7.80
C GLU A 176 5.66 15.34 8.63
N ALA A 177 5.54 16.42 9.41
CA ALA A 177 6.64 16.92 10.23
C ALA A 177 7.10 15.91 11.31
N VAL A 178 6.15 15.18 11.91
CA VAL A 178 6.46 14.12 12.89
C VAL A 178 7.18 12.95 12.20
N ARG A 179 6.74 12.56 11.00
CA ARG A 179 7.35 11.48 10.22
C ARG A 179 8.79 11.81 9.84
N GLU A 180 9.07 13.03 9.40
CA GLU A 180 10.43 13.50 9.11
C GLU A 180 11.35 13.42 10.34
N ARG A 181 10.84 13.75 11.52
CA ARG A 181 11.60 13.64 12.78
C ARG A 181 11.81 12.19 13.21
N LEU A 182 10.81 11.34 13.00
CA LEU A 182 10.83 9.94 13.43
C LEU A 182 11.78 9.10 12.57
N TYR A 183 11.74 9.27 11.25
CA TYR A 183 12.52 8.46 10.30
C TYR A 183 13.82 9.12 9.85
N GLY A 184 13.97 10.41 10.07
CA GLY A 184 15.07 11.22 9.55
C GLY A 184 14.72 11.88 8.23
N LEU A 185 15.08 13.15 8.11
CA LEU A 185 14.80 13.97 6.92
C LEU A 185 15.32 13.28 5.64
N HIS A 186 14.55 13.31 4.59
CA HIS A 186 14.84 12.72 3.26
C HIS A 186 15.00 11.19 3.25
N LYS A 187 14.62 10.51 4.33
CA LYS A 187 14.61 9.04 4.34
C LYS A 187 13.33 8.50 3.69
N PRO A 188 13.37 7.29 3.09
CA PRO A 188 12.25 6.75 2.32
C PRO A 188 10.90 6.79 3.04
N TYR A 189 10.85 6.43 4.31
CA TYR A 189 9.59 6.44 5.07
C TYR A 189 9.25 7.80 5.73
N ALA A 190 10.14 8.79 5.62
CA ALA A 190 9.86 10.16 6.04
C ALA A 190 9.08 10.94 4.98
N MET A 191 9.39 10.72 3.70
CA MET A 191 8.78 11.42 2.57
C MET A 191 7.30 11.03 2.41
N PRO A 192 6.41 11.99 2.12
CA PRO A 192 4.99 11.68 1.94
C PRO A 192 4.75 10.86 0.67
N VAL A 193 3.80 9.92 0.72
CA VAL A 193 3.46 9.07 -0.45
C VAL A 193 3.00 9.90 -1.64
N ILE A 194 2.23 10.96 -1.40
CA ILE A 194 1.77 11.86 -2.46
C ILE A 194 2.90 12.73 -3.05
N GLY A 195 4.03 12.83 -2.36
CA GLY A 195 5.16 13.68 -2.73
C GLY A 195 5.07 15.11 -2.17
N TYR A 196 6.20 15.80 -2.15
CA TYR A 196 6.24 17.23 -1.87
C TYR A 196 5.77 18.04 -3.08
N ALA A 197 5.08 19.16 -2.84
CA ALA A 197 4.48 19.96 -3.91
C ALA A 197 5.50 20.43 -4.96
N ASP A 198 6.71 20.79 -4.53
CA ASP A 198 7.77 21.27 -5.43
C ASP A 198 8.32 20.14 -6.30
N ASP A 199 8.49 18.94 -5.74
CA ASP A 199 8.89 17.77 -6.50
C ASP A 199 7.83 17.41 -7.54
N ILE A 200 6.53 17.36 -7.16
CA ILE A 200 5.42 17.07 -8.06
C ILE A 200 5.40 18.06 -9.24
N ARG A 201 5.71 19.34 -9.01
CA ARG A 201 5.81 20.35 -10.08
C ARG A 201 6.95 20.07 -11.05
N GLY A 202 8.03 19.50 -10.55
CA GLY A 202 9.25 19.19 -11.32
C GLY A 202 9.20 17.87 -12.08
N LEU A 203 8.38 16.89 -11.66
CA LEU A 203 8.30 15.58 -12.33
C LEU A 203 7.89 15.71 -13.80
N GLY A 204 8.68 15.13 -14.69
CA GLY A 204 8.45 15.12 -16.14
C GLY A 204 8.34 13.73 -16.73
N VAL A 205 8.29 13.67 -18.07
CA VAL A 205 8.18 12.40 -18.81
C VAL A 205 9.30 11.45 -18.47
N GLU A 206 10.54 11.93 -18.44
CA GLU A 206 11.71 11.06 -18.18
C GLU A 206 11.70 10.46 -16.78
N ASP A 207 11.24 11.21 -15.77
CA ASP A 207 11.15 10.72 -14.39
C ASP A 207 10.12 9.59 -14.29
N LEU A 208 8.90 9.83 -14.79
CA LEU A 208 7.79 8.89 -14.71
C LEU A 208 8.00 7.67 -15.61
N ALA A 209 8.42 7.89 -16.86
CA ALA A 209 8.74 6.80 -17.77
C ALA A 209 9.95 6.00 -17.30
N GLY A 210 10.95 6.66 -16.71
CA GLY A 210 12.09 6.00 -16.08
C GLY A 210 11.68 5.14 -14.89
N PHE A 211 10.81 5.65 -14.03
CA PHE A 211 10.24 4.90 -12.89
C PHE A 211 9.43 3.70 -13.36
N TYR A 212 8.55 3.87 -14.37
CA TYR A 212 7.77 2.81 -14.98
C TYR A 212 8.67 1.72 -15.58
N ARG A 213 9.65 2.09 -16.42
CA ARG A 213 10.58 1.14 -17.03
C ARG A 213 11.39 0.35 -16.01
N ARG A 214 11.79 0.96 -14.89
CA ARG A 214 12.56 0.29 -13.84
C ARG A 214 11.75 -0.69 -13.01
N HIS A 215 10.48 -0.41 -12.74
CA HIS A 215 9.75 -1.09 -11.69
C HIS A 215 8.53 -1.88 -12.13
N TYR A 216 7.90 -1.53 -13.27
CA TYR A 216 6.70 -2.20 -13.76
C TYR A 216 7.08 -3.35 -14.70
N ALA A 217 7.25 -4.53 -14.10
CA ALA A 217 7.64 -5.73 -14.81
C ALA A 217 7.04 -6.97 -14.13
N PRO A 218 6.83 -8.09 -14.86
CA PRO A 218 6.25 -9.30 -14.30
C PRO A 218 7.03 -9.81 -13.08
N ASN A 219 8.35 -9.85 -13.15
CA ASN A 219 9.20 -10.33 -12.04
C ASN A 219 9.28 -9.38 -10.84
N ASN A 220 8.70 -8.19 -10.94
CA ASN A 220 8.50 -7.26 -9.81
C ASN A 220 7.03 -7.15 -9.39
N ALA A 221 6.17 -8.04 -9.87
CA ALA A 221 4.74 -8.02 -9.60
C ALA A 221 4.24 -9.32 -8.97
N ILE A 222 3.10 -9.21 -8.30
CA ILE A 222 2.28 -10.33 -7.81
C ILE A 222 0.88 -10.13 -8.37
N LEU A 223 0.38 -11.13 -9.07
CA LEU A 223 -1.02 -11.19 -9.49
C LEU A 223 -1.81 -12.03 -8.48
N ILE A 224 -2.88 -11.48 -7.95
CA ILE A 224 -3.79 -12.16 -7.03
C ILE A 224 -5.16 -12.22 -7.70
N VAL A 225 -5.75 -13.42 -7.79
CA VAL A 225 -7.10 -13.62 -8.30
C VAL A 225 -7.91 -14.34 -7.24
N ALA A 226 -8.98 -13.70 -6.78
CA ALA A 226 -9.86 -14.24 -5.75
C ALA A 226 -11.31 -14.23 -6.22
N GLY A 227 -12.06 -15.30 -5.98
CA GLY A 227 -13.48 -15.38 -6.34
C GLY A 227 -13.85 -16.63 -7.13
N ASP A 228 -14.91 -16.53 -7.93
CA ASP A 228 -15.45 -17.67 -8.69
C ASP A 228 -14.59 -17.96 -9.92
N THR A 229 -13.50 -18.67 -9.69
CA THR A 229 -12.55 -19.11 -10.71
C THR A 229 -11.84 -20.39 -10.26
N THR A 230 -11.05 -20.98 -11.14
CA THR A 230 -10.18 -22.12 -10.85
C THR A 230 -8.73 -21.76 -11.13
N THR A 231 -7.80 -22.45 -10.50
CA THR A 231 -6.36 -22.25 -10.73
C THR A 231 -5.98 -22.55 -12.18
N ASP A 232 -6.58 -23.57 -12.80
CA ASP A 232 -6.32 -23.91 -14.20
C ASP A 232 -6.78 -22.78 -15.14
N ARG A 233 -7.95 -22.18 -14.90
CA ARG A 233 -8.42 -21.04 -15.70
C ARG A 233 -7.53 -19.83 -15.54
N VAL A 234 -7.10 -19.53 -14.31
CA VAL A 234 -6.16 -18.41 -14.06
C VAL A 234 -4.81 -18.69 -14.73
N ARG A 235 -4.31 -19.93 -14.67
CA ARG A 235 -3.06 -20.33 -15.34
C ARG A 235 -3.14 -20.13 -16.85
N GLU A 236 -4.18 -20.65 -17.48
CA GLU A 236 -4.41 -20.45 -18.92
C GLU A 236 -4.37 -18.97 -19.32
N LEU A 237 -5.09 -18.12 -18.57
CA LEU A 237 -5.16 -16.68 -18.85
C LEU A 237 -3.83 -15.97 -18.57
N THR A 238 -3.14 -16.33 -17.50
CA THR A 238 -1.82 -15.73 -17.19
C THR A 238 -0.78 -16.12 -18.22
N ASP A 239 -0.74 -17.38 -18.65
CA ASP A 239 0.19 -17.84 -19.71
C ASP A 239 -0.08 -17.08 -21.02
N ARG A 240 -1.37 -16.84 -21.36
CA ARG A 240 -1.77 -16.14 -22.58
C ARG A 240 -1.41 -14.65 -22.56
N TYR A 241 -1.71 -13.92 -21.48
CA TYR A 241 -1.63 -12.46 -21.45
C TYR A 241 -0.36 -11.93 -20.79
N TYR A 242 0.10 -12.56 -19.71
CA TYR A 242 1.29 -12.12 -18.99
C TYR A 242 2.55 -12.91 -19.39
N GLY A 243 2.40 -14.16 -19.85
CA GLY A 243 3.52 -15.00 -20.27
C GLY A 243 4.42 -14.36 -21.33
N PRO A 244 3.87 -13.72 -22.38
CA PRO A 244 4.66 -13.04 -23.40
C PRO A 244 5.44 -11.82 -22.93
N ILE A 245 5.08 -11.23 -21.77
CA ILE A 245 5.74 -10.03 -21.27
C ILE A 245 7.14 -10.39 -20.76
N ALA A 246 8.15 -9.74 -21.33
CA ALA A 246 9.53 -9.99 -20.95
C ALA A 246 9.82 -9.56 -19.51
N ARG A 247 10.60 -10.38 -18.81
CA ARG A 247 11.19 -9.97 -17.52
C ARG A 247 12.14 -8.80 -17.72
N ARG A 248 12.32 -7.99 -16.69
CA ARG A 248 13.30 -6.90 -16.68
C ARG A 248 14.35 -7.13 -15.60
N GLU A 249 15.50 -6.50 -15.75
CA GLU A 249 16.48 -6.43 -14.67
C GLU A 249 15.95 -5.45 -13.60
N ILE A 250 15.63 -6.00 -12.44
CA ILE A 250 15.18 -5.22 -11.28
C ILE A 250 16.34 -5.14 -10.30
N GLY A 251 16.85 -3.94 -10.12
CA GLY A 251 17.90 -3.69 -9.15
C GLY A 251 17.45 -4.00 -7.71
N PRO A 252 18.39 -4.16 -6.77
CA PRO A 252 18.05 -4.40 -5.37
C PRO A 252 17.28 -3.22 -4.81
N ARG A 253 16.27 -3.50 -3.98
CA ARG A 253 15.59 -2.47 -3.20
C ARG A 253 16.51 -1.97 -2.10
N LEU A 254 17.09 -0.81 -2.32
CA LEU A 254 17.95 -0.19 -1.32
C LEU A 254 17.05 0.52 -0.30
N ARG A 255 17.05 0.00 0.91
CA ARG A 255 16.41 0.63 2.07
C ARG A 255 17.50 1.06 3.04
N PRO A 256 18.05 2.30 2.90
CA PRO A 256 19.03 2.80 3.84
C PRO A 256 18.45 2.72 5.25
N ALA A 257 19.32 2.44 6.23
CA ALA A 257 18.91 2.36 7.62
C ALA A 257 18.11 3.63 8.00
N GLN A 258 16.98 3.42 8.64
CA GLN A 258 16.18 4.53 9.14
C GLN A 258 17.00 5.21 10.24
N GLY A 259 17.33 6.48 10.02
CA GLY A 259 18.04 7.28 11.00
C GLY A 259 17.03 8.18 11.68
N GLY A 260 16.44 7.71 12.75
CA GLY A 260 15.71 8.56 13.68
C GLY A 260 16.60 8.95 14.83
N SER A 261 16.19 9.93 15.62
CA SER A 261 16.85 10.22 16.91
C SER A 261 16.39 9.19 17.94
N ASP A 262 17.32 8.57 18.63
CA ASP A 262 17.02 7.71 19.80
C ASP A 262 16.49 8.53 20.99
N LEU A 263 16.62 9.84 20.93
CA LEU A 263 16.11 10.76 21.92
C LEU A 263 14.65 11.15 21.63
N PRO A 264 13.81 11.33 22.67
CA PRO A 264 12.45 11.84 22.49
C PRO A 264 12.45 13.17 21.73
N GLN A 265 11.68 13.22 20.66
CA GLN A 265 11.49 14.43 19.87
C GLN A 265 10.09 15.00 20.12
N LYS A 266 9.96 16.31 20.07
CA LYS A 266 8.69 17.01 20.20
C LYS A 266 8.46 17.89 18.98
N VAL A 267 7.33 17.71 18.32
CA VAL A 267 6.88 18.57 17.23
C VAL A 267 5.61 19.28 17.69
N ILE A 268 5.60 20.59 17.59
CA ILE A 268 4.43 21.42 17.89
C ILE A 268 4.13 22.25 16.65
N ARG A 269 2.86 22.22 16.23
CA ARG A 269 2.34 23.07 15.17
C ARG A 269 1.10 23.78 15.67
N ALA A 270 1.15 25.10 15.76
CA ALA A 270 -0.01 25.93 15.99
C ALA A 270 -0.65 26.29 14.65
N ASP A 271 -1.97 26.14 14.55
CA ASP A 271 -2.73 26.48 13.36
C ASP A 271 -4.11 27.01 13.77
N ALA A 272 -4.48 28.18 13.30
CA ALA A 272 -5.73 28.84 13.66
C ALA A 272 -7.00 28.07 13.24
N ARG A 273 -6.88 27.11 12.33
CA ARG A 273 -7.98 26.24 11.89
C ARG A 273 -8.29 25.11 12.88
N VAL A 274 -7.43 24.90 13.89
CA VAL A 274 -7.60 23.82 14.89
C VAL A 274 -8.31 24.36 16.11
N ALA A 275 -9.55 23.96 16.31
CA ALA A 275 -10.36 24.38 17.46
C ALA A 275 -9.98 23.64 18.76
N GLU A 276 -9.61 22.35 18.65
CA GLU A 276 -9.27 21.52 19.81
C GLU A 276 -7.84 20.96 19.68
N PRO A 277 -7.02 21.06 20.76
CA PRO A 277 -5.67 20.52 20.73
C PRO A 277 -5.67 19.02 20.47
N ARG A 278 -4.85 18.56 19.54
CA ARG A 278 -4.61 17.15 19.28
C ARG A 278 -3.21 16.76 19.75
N TRP A 279 -3.10 15.63 20.40
CA TRP A 279 -1.84 15.07 20.85
C TRP A 279 -1.69 13.63 20.36
N SER A 280 -0.51 13.28 19.87
CA SER A 280 -0.17 11.91 19.50
C SER A 280 1.25 11.57 19.93
N ARG A 281 1.53 10.31 20.13
CA ARG A 281 2.86 9.80 20.46
C ARG A 281 3.18 8.59 19.61
N LEU A 282 4.30 8.63 18.93
CA LEU A 282 4.74 7.59 18.01
C LEU A 282 6.07 7.01 18.48
N TRP A 283 6.26 5.73 18.21
CA TRP A 283 7.50 4.99 18.45
C TRP A 283 7.85 4.17 17.24
N LEU A 284 9.14 4.03 16.97
CA LEU A 284 9.62 2.97 16.08
C LEU A 284 9.54 1.64 16.85
N ALA A 285 9.09 0.61 16.18
CA ALA A 285 8.94 -0.73 16.72
C ALA A 285 9.49 -1.77 15.73
N PRO A 286 9.91 -2.96 16.22
CA PRO A 286 10.25 -4.05 15.33
C PRO A 286 9.09 -4.39 14.38
N SER A 287 9.42 -4.62 13.12
CA SER A 287 8.47 -5.06 12.10
C SER A 287 8.55 -6.56 11.88
N TYR A 288 7.73 -7.08 10.95
CA TYR A 288 7.79 -8.50 10.56
C TYR A 288 9.10 -8.90 9.86
N ARG A 289 9.95 -7.94 9.47
CA ARG A 289 11.19 -8.17 8.73
C ARG A 289 12.43 -7.50 9.32
N VAL A 290 12.25 -6.53 10.18
CA VAL A 290 13.34 -5.69 10.71
C VAL A 290 13.25 -5.60 12.23
N GLY A 291 14.40 -5.68 12.89
CA GLY A 291 14.51 -5.67 14.34
C GLY A 291 14.17 -7.03 14.96
N GLU A 292 13.76 -7.04 16.22
CA GLU A 292 13.34 -8.27 16.91
C GLU A 292 11.95 -8.74 16.47
N THR A 293 11.87 -9.32 15.29
CA THR A 293 10.63 -9.71 14.58
C THR A 293 9.69 -10.60 15.39
N LYS A 294 10.21 -11.35 16.38
CA LYS A 294 9.41 -12.19 17.29
C LYS A 294 8.34 -11.41 18.07
N TYR A 295 8.55 -10.11 18.27
CA TYR A 295 7.59 -9.25 18.97
C TYR A 295 6.58 -8.55 18.04
N ALA A 296 6.73 -8.61 16.72
CA ALA A 296 5.93 -7.82 15.78
C ALA A 296 4.42 -8.07 15.95
N TYR A 297 3.98 -9.32 16.05
CA TYR A 297 2.55 -9.65 16.26
C TYR A 297 2.03 -9.17 17.61
N ALA A 298 2.80 -9.38 18.68
CA ALA A 298 2.41 -8.93 20.01
C ALA A 298 2.30 -7.41 20.09
N LEU A 299 3.23 -6.69 19.48
CA LEU A 299 3.22 -5.23 19.40
C LEU A 299 2.05 -4.71 18.56
N GLN A 300 1.70 -5.39 17.46
CA GLN A 300 0.53 -5.04 16.66
C GLN A 300 -0.77 -5.17 17.46
N VAL A 301 -0.92 -6.27 18.21
CA VAL A 301 -2.09 -6.46 19.09
C VAL A 301 -2.11 -5.39 20.18
N LEU A 302 -0.96 -5.12 20.81
CA LEU A 302 -0.85 -4.10 21.85
C LEU A 302 -1.21 -2.71 21.33
N ALA A 303 -0.73 -2.32 20.13
CA ALA A 303 -1.07 -1.06 19.50
C ALA A 303 -2.58 -0.91 19.29
N ARG A 304 -3.25 -1.98 18.84
CA ARG A 304 -4.71 -2.01 18.70
C ARG A 304 -5.45 -1.83 20.02
N LEU A 305 -4.97 -2.47 21.10
CA LEU A 305 -5.58 -2.34 22.43
C LEU A 305 -5.45 -0.92 23.00
N PHE A 306 -4.38 -0.21 22.67
CA PHE A 306 -4.17 1.19 23.07
C PHE A 306 -4.78 2.22 22.10
N GLY A 307 -5.61 1.79 21.15
CA GLY A 307 -6.28 2.68 20.21
C GLY A 307 -5.42 3.13 19.03
N GLY A 308 -4.33 2.43 18.75
CA GLY A 308 -3.56 2.60 17.52
C GLY A 308 -4.34 2.08 16.31
N SER A 309 -4.33 2.86 15.22
CA SER A 309 -4.98 2.49 13.95
C SER A 309 -4.07 1.58 13.10
#